data_5020a8731b72faa1468f1bda474891cd
#
_entry.id   5020a8731b72faa1468f1bda474891cd
#
_cell.length_a   1.000
_cell.length_b   1.000
_cell.length_c   1.000
_cell.angle_alpha   90.00
_cell.angle_beta   90.00
_cell.angle_gamma   90.00
#
_symmetry.space_group_name_H-M   'P 1'
#
loop_
_entity.id
_entity.type
_entity.pdbx_description
1 polymer ?
#
loop_
_entity_poly.entity_id
_entity_poly.type
_entity_poly.pdbx_seq_one_letter_code
_entity_poly.pdbx_strand_id
1 'polypeptide(L)'
;MQPETKPVPVLLREISTLLAKDFRLEWRQRAALGGLLLYVGSTVFVCFLSFSLRGGTPPPPAWNALLWVILLFAALNAVAKGFMQESPGQRLYYYTLVRPQAVILAKMLYNTLLLTAVALLGLFLYTVFLGNPIQDAPLFVANLLLGAVGFATTLTLVSGIAAKAGGNGATLMAILGFPLMVPMLLLLIKVSKNALDGLDRGLSQQSLLTLLALNMIVGATSYVLFPFLWRG
;
A
#
# COMPACT_ATOMS: atom_id res chain seq x y z
N MET A 1 18.35 21.13 24.37
CA MET A 1 17.72 19.89 24.85
C MET A 1 18.08 18.78 23.85
N GLN A 2 19.03 17.91 24.23
CA GLN A 2 19.40 16.77 23.39
C GLN A 2 18.22 15.78 23.38
N PRO A 3 17.86 15.20 22.22
CA PRO A 3 16.83 14.15 22.18
C PRO A 3 17.40 12.90 22.85
N GLU A 4 16.89 12.55 24.03
CA GLU A 4 17.15 11.25 24.65
C GLU A 4 16.78 10.13 23.69
N THR A 5 17.77 9.46 23.15
CA THR A 5 17.58 8.22 22.38
C THR A 5 17.25 7.10 23.37
N LYS A 6 15.96 6.91 23.65
CA LYS A 6 15.50 5.76 24.42
C LYS A 6 15.95 4.46 23.73
N PRO A 7 16.33 3.41 24.46
CA PRO A 7 16.89 2.21 23.88
C PRO A 7 15.94 1.47 22.90
N VAL A 8 16.51 0.78 21.91
CA VAL A 8 15.83 0.05 20.83
C VAL A 8 14.67 -0.86 21.31
N PRO A 9 14.76 -1.58 22.44
CA PRO A 9 13.65 -2.41 22.93
C PRO A 9 12.37 -1.62 23.25
N VAL A 10 12.49 -0.33 23.59
CA VAL A 10 11.33 0.53 23.83
C VAL A 10 10.63 0.90 22.52
N LEU A 11 11.37 1.16 21.43
CA LEU A 11 10.81 1.45 20.11
C LEU A 11 9.97 0.28 19.58
N LEU A 12 10.48 -0.94 19.68
CA LEU A 12 9.75 -2.14 19.23
C LEU A 12 8.46 -2.35 20.02
N ARG A 13 8.47 -2.09 21.33
CA ARG A 13 7.28 -2.17 22.17
C ARG A 13 6.24 -1.10 21.80
N GLU A 14 6.69 0.12 21.51
CA GLU A 14 5.81 1.19 21.02
C GLU A 14 5.15 0.82 19.69
N ILE A 15 5.93 0.30 18.72
CA ILE A 15 5.44 -0.15 17.41
C ILE A 15 4.41 -1.27 17.58
N SER A 16 4.71 -2.30 18.37
CA SER A 16 3.80 -3.43 18.56
C SER A 16 2.47 -3.03 19.22
N THR A 17 2.53 -2.10 20.19
CA THR A 17 1.33 -1.58 20.87
C THR A 17 0.46 -0.75 19.91
N LEU A 18 1.08 0.11 19.10
CA LEU A 18 0.38 0.91 18.08
C LEU A 18 -0.23 0.02 17.01
N LEU A 19 0.51 -0.98 16.54
CA LEU A 19 0.04 -1.96 15.55
C LEU A 19 -1.19 -2.72 16.07
N ALA A 20 -1.11 -3.24 17.31
CA ALA A 20 -2.23 -3.95 17.93
C ALA A 20 -3.47 -3.05 18.10
N LYS A 21 -3.27 -1.75 18.42
CA LYS A 21 -4.33 -0.75 18.48
C LYS A 21 -4.99 -0.57 17.10
N ASP A 22 -4.19 -0.38 16.03
CA ASP A 22 -4.71 -0.14 14.68
C ASP A 22 -5.49 -1.37 14.18
N PHE A 23 -5.01 -2.59 14.43
CA PHE A 23 -5.76 -3.82 14.15
C PHE A 23 -7.09 -3.90 14.91
N ARG A 24 -7.11 -3.56 16.21
CA ARG A 24 -8.35 -3.57 17.00
C ARG A 24 -9.36 -2.53 16.53
N LEU A 25 -8.89 -1.34 16.15
CA LEU A 25 -9.74 -0.28 15.62
C LEU A 25 -10.38 -0.69 14.30
N GLU A 26 -9.58 -1.24 13.37
CA GLU A 26 -10.08 -1.70 12.07
C GLU A 26 -11.09 -2.85 12.23
N TRP A 27 -10.79 -3.82 13.12
CA TRP A 27 -11.72 -4.91 13.41
C TRP A 27 -13.05 -4.44 14.00
N ARG A 28 -13.05 -3.35 14.78
CA ARG A 28 -14.26 -2.70 15.27
C ARG A 28 -14.99 -1.89 14.19
N GLN A 29 -14.25 -1.31 13.26
CA GLN A 29 -14.78 -0.50 12.15
C GLN A 29 -15.00 -1.37 10.90
N ARG A 30 -15.77 -2.43 11.00
CA ARG A 30 -16.04 -3.39 9.92
C ARG A 30 -16.48 -2.75 8.60
N ALA A 31 -17.10 -1.57 8.65
CA ALA A 31 -17.54 -0.83 7.47
C ALA A 31 -16.39 -0.39 6.57
N ALA A 32 -15.22 -0.06 7.12
CA ALA A 32 -14.07 0.37 6.34
C ALA A 32 -13.46 -0.79 5.53
N LEU A 33 -13.21 -1.94 6.20
CA LEU A 33 -12.76 -3.16 5.53
C LEU A 33 -13.81 -3.68 4.55
N GLY A 34 -15.09 -3.70 4.94
CA GLY A 34 -16.19 -4.10 4.07
C GLY A 34 -16.26 -3.26 2.80
N GLY A 35 -16.10 -1.93 2.91
CA GLY A 35 -16.07 -1.03 1.77
C GLY A 35 -14.89 -1.28 0.84
N LEU A 36 -13.70 -1.60 1.38
CA LEU A 36 -12.52 -1.92 0.59
C LEU A 36 -12.68 -3.26 -0.16
N LEU A 37 -13.18 -4.29 0.52
CA LEU A 37 -13.46 -5.59 -0.07
C LEU A 37 -14.57 -5.51 -1.12
N LEU A 38 -15.61 -4.73 -0.84
CA LEU A 38 -16.70 -4.48 -1.80
C LEU A 38 -16.17 -3.76 -3.05
N TYR A 39 -15.26 -2.76 -2.87
CA TYR A 39 -14.63 -2.07 -3.99
C TYR A 39 -13.86 -3.05 -4.88
N VAL A 40 -12.97 -3.88 -4.31
CA VAL A 40 -12.19 -4.86 -5.08
C VAL A 40 -13.13 -5.87 -5.76
N GLY A 41 -14.06 -6.46 -5.00
CA GLY A 41 -14.98 -7.46 -5.52
C GLY A 41 -15.89 -6.92 -6.63
N SER A 42 -16.49 -5.75 -6.44
CA SER A 42 -17.36 -5.13 -7.45
C SER A 42 -16.59 -4.75 -8.71
N THR A 43 -15.37 -4.21 -8.58
CA THR A 43 -14.56 -3.84 -9.74
C THR A 43 -14.12 -5.07 -10.53
N VAL A 44 -13.71 -6.15 -9.86
CA VAL A 44 -13.39 -7.43 -10.51
C VAL A 44 -14.62 -7.98 -11.22
N PHE A 45 -15.78 -7.93 -10.58
CA PHE A 45 -17.03 -8.42 -11.17
C PHE A 45 -17.46 -7.61 -12.40
N VAL A 46 -17.33 -6.28 -12.37
CA VAL A 46 -17.60 -5.42 -13.54
C VAL A 46 -16.63 -5.73 -14.69
N CYS A 47 -15.35 -5.93 -14.40
CA CYS A 47 -14.38 -6.37 -15.40
C CYS A 47 -14.79 -7.73 -16.00
N PHE A 48 -15.15 -8.70 -15.16
CA PHE A 48 -15.64 -10.01 -15.60
C PHE A 48 -16.84 -9.89 -16.54
N LEU A 49 -17.88 -9.16 -16.15
CA LEU A 49 -19.06 -8.95 -17.01
C LEU A 49 -18.69 -8.33 -18.35
N SER A 50 -17.80 -7.33 -18.34
CA SER A 50 -17.40 -6.60 -19.54
C SER A 50 -16.70 -7.50 -20.58
N PHE A 51 -15.87 -8.44 -20.13
CA PHE A 51 -15.18 -9.39 -21.01
C PHE A 51 -16.05 -10.59 -21.36
N SER A 52 -16.86 -11.09 -20.42
CA SER A 52 -17.78 -12.21 -20.63
C SER A 52 -18.83 -11.90 -21.72
N LEU A 53 -19.34 -10.65 -21.77
CA LEU A 53 -20.26 -10.20 -22.82
C LEU A 53 -19.62 -10.19 -24.22
N ARG A 54 -18.30 -10.16 -24.32
CA ARG A 54 -17.55 -10.24 -25.56
C ARG A 54 -17.10 -11.68 -25.89
N GLY A 55 -17.52 -12.67 -25.08
CA GLY A 55 -17.25 -14.09 -25.31
C GLY A 55 -15.82 -14.52 -24.98
N GLY A 56 -15.08 -13.79 -24.11
CA GLY A 56 -13.69 -14.15 -23.81
C GLY A 56 -13.16 -13.62 -22.48
N THR A 57 -11.90 -13.95 -22.22
CA THR A 57 -11.09 -13.40 -21.14
C THR A 57 -10.28 -12.19 -21.62
N PRO A 58 -9.86 -11.27 -20.74
CA PRO A 58 -9.02 -10.16 -21.15
C PRO A 58 -7.68 -10.65 -21.71
N PRO A 59 -7.15 -10.01 -22.77
CA PRO A 59 -5.80 -10.31 -23.24
C PRO A 59 -4.76 -9.99 -22.13
N PRO A 60 -3.62 -10.72 -22.08
CA PRO A 60 -2.63 -10.59 -20.99
C PRO A 60 -2.20 -9.16 -20.66
N PRO A 61 -1.98 -8.24 -21.62
CA PRO A 61 -1.65 -6.86 -21.31
C PRO A 61 -2.78 -6.10 -20.60
N ALA A 62 -4.04 -6.31 -21.01
CA ALA A 62 -5.19 -5.70 -20.36
C ALA A 62 -5.44 -6.32 -18.98
N TRP A 63 -5.29 -7.64 -18.84
CA TRP A 63 -5.35 -8.35 -17.58
C TRP A 63 -4.36 -7.75 -16.56
N ASN A 64 -3.10 -7.57 -16.95
CA ASN A 64 -2.06 -7.00 -16.12
C ASN A 64 -2.38 -5.55 -15.72
N ALA A 65 -2.71 -4.69 -16.68
CA ALA A 65 -2.99 -3.28 -16.44
C ALA A 65 -4.18 -3.09 -15.48
N LEU A 66 -5.29 -3.81 -15.72
CA LEU A 66 -6.49 -3.72 -14.87
C LEU A 66 -6.23 -4.17 -13.44
N LEU A 67 -5.47 -5.26 -13.24
CA LEU A 67 -5.09 -5.70 -11.88
C LEU A 67 -4.36 -4.60 -11.13
N TRP A 68 -3.33 -3.98 -11.74
CA TRP A 68 -2.58 -2.92 -11.08
C TRP A 68 -3.39 -1.66 -10.85
N VAL A 69 -4.33 -1.32 -11.74
CA VAL A 69 -5.28 -0.21 -11.52
C VAL A 69 -6.18 -0.49 -10.31
N ILE A 70 -6.75 -1.69 -10.23
CA ILE A 70 -7.59 -2.10 -9.09
C ILE A 70 -6.81 -2.01 -7.78
N LEU A 71 -5.60 -2.55 -7.74
CA LEU A 71 -4.75 -2.55 -6.54
C LEU A 71 -4.29 -1.15 -6.16
N LEU A 72 -3.97 -0.29 -7.12
CA LEU A 72 -3.61 1.11 -6.88
C LEU A 72 -4.75 1.87 -6.20
N PHE A 73 -5.95 1.80 -6.74
CA PHE A 73 -7.11 2.48 -6.15
C PHE A 73 -7.55 1.86 -4.83
N ALA A 74 -7.40 0.53 -4.66
CA ALA A 74 -7.59 -0.12 -3.38
C ALA A 74 -6.61 0.42 -2.32
N ALA A 75 -5.33 0.59 -2.69
CA ALA A 75 -4.31 1.14 -1.81
C ALA A 75 -4.59 2.61 -1.44
N LEU A 76 -4.97 3.44 -2.41
CA LEU A 76 -5.38 4.83 -2.15
C LEU A 76 -6.55 4.90 -1.17
N ASN A 77 -7.60 4.09 -1.38
CA ASN A 77 -8.77 4.05 -0.49
C ASN A 77 -8.44 3.53 0.92
N ALA A 78 -7.58 2.52 1.03
CA ALA A 78 -7.20 1.95 2.30
C ALA A 78 -6.38 2.92 3.15
N VAL A 79 -5.34 3.55 2.55
CA VAL A 79 -4.39 4.38 3.29
C VAL A 79 -4.90 5.80 3.53
N ALA A 80 -5.78 6.33 2.66
CA ALA A 80 -6.35 7.68 2.81
C ALA A 80 -6.99 7.90 4.19
N LYS A 81 -7.53 6.87 4.80
CA LYS A 81 -8.19 6.93 6.13
C LYS A 81 -7.21 6.98 7.30
N GLY A 82 -5.97 6.48 7.13
CA GLY A 82 -5.06 6.18 8.23
C GLY A 82 -4.70 7.36 9.14
N PHE A 83 -4.26 8.49 8.58
CA PHE A 83 -3.95 9.71 9.36
C PHE A 83 -5.10 10.71 9.41
N MET A 84 -6.02 10.67 8.44
CA MET A 84 -7.08 11.67 8.32
C MET A 84 -8.25 11.44 9.27
N GLN A 85 -8.47 10.20 9.73
CA GLN A 85 -9.52 9.86 10.69
C GLN A 85 -9.12 10.11 12.15
N GLU A 86 -7.85 10.40 12.43
CA GLU A 86 -7.40 10.72 13.78
C GLU A 86 -7.89 12.11 14.20
N SER A 87 -8.63 12.18 15.31
CA SER A 87 -9.08 13.45 15.88
C SER A 87 -7.88 14.31 16.32
N PRO A 88 -8.02 15.64 16.33
CA PRO A 88 -6.95 16.54 16.81
C PRO A 88 -6.48 16.20 18.24
N GLY A 89 -7.39 15.77 19.12
CA GLY A 89 -7.06 15.36 20.49
C GLY A 89 -6.25 14.07 20.56
N GLN A 90 -6.51 13.10 19.68
CA GLN A 90 -5.71 11.88 19.60
C GLN A 90 -4.31 12.16 19.10
N ARG A 91 -4.14 13.06 18.13
CA ARG A 91 -2.83 13.49 17.65
C ARG A 91 -2.01 14.15 18.77
N LEU A 92 -2.58 15.08 19.53
CA LEU A 92 -1.94 15.71 20.69
C LEU A 92 -1.50 14.69 21.74
N TYR A 93 -2.33 13.67 22.02
CA TYR A 93 -2.01 12.61 22.96
C TYR A 93 -0.79 11.78 22.49
N TYR A 94 -0.68 11.48 21.19
CA TYR A 94 0.49 10.81 20.64
C TYR A 94 1.76 11.66 20.70
N TYR A 95 1.65 13.00 20.57
CA TYR A 95 2.81 13.91 20.68
C TYR A 95 3.53 13.79 22.02
N THR A 96 2.80 13.51 23.09
CA THR A 96 3.36 13.45 24.45
C THR A 96 3.89 12.09 24.85
N LEU A 97 3.31 11.00 24.31
CA LEU A 97 3.56 9.64 24.81
C LEU A 97 4.47 8.80 23.93
N VAL A 98 4.45 9.00 22.61
CA VAL A 98 5.07 8.09 21.63
C VAL A 98 6.04 8.85 20.72
N ARG A 99 7.08 8.16 20.28
CA ARG A 99 8.03 8.73 19.32
C ARG A 99 7.38 8.84 17.94
N PRO A 100 7.63 9.95 17.19
CA PRO A 100 7.13 10.07 15.81
C PRO A 100 7.55 8.92 14.91
N GLN A 101 8.80 8.43 15.09
CA GLN A 101 9.33 7.30 14.33
C GLN A 101 8.52 6.01 14.58
N ALA A 102 8.09 5.76 15.82
CA ALA A 102 7.27 4.60 16.14
C ALA A 102 5.89 4.68 15.48
N VAL A 103 5.31 5.89 15.43
CA VAL A 103 4.01 6.12 14.79
C VAL A 103 4.06 5.84 13.30
N ILE A 104 5.03 6.40 12.57
CA ILE A 104 5.14 6.19 11.12
C ILE A 104 5.44 4.73 10.78
N LEU A 105 6.36 4.08 11.50
CA LEU A 105 6.72 2.68 11.27
C LEU A 105 5.54 1.74 11.57
N ALA A 106 4.80 1.97 12.66
CA ALA A 106 3.62 1.19 12.97
C ALA A 106 2.55 1.31 11.88
N LYS A 107 2.28 2.53 11.39
CA LYS A 107 1.31 2.75 10.30
C LYS A 107 1.79 2.14 8.97
N MET A 108 3.07 2.26 8.64
CA MET A 108 3.62 1.60 7.45
C MET A 108 3.48 0.09 7.52
N LEU A 109 3.83 -0.50 8.66
CA LEU A 109 3.72 -1.95 8.86
C LEU A 109 2.26 -2.41 8.80
N TYR A 110 1.35 -1.67 9.47
CA TYR A 110 -0.08 -1.94 9.42
C TYR A 110 -0.62 -1.90 7.98
N ASN A 111 -0.33 -0.81 7.26
CA ASN A 111 -0.79 -0.63 5.87
C ASN A 111 -0.16 -1.68 4.93
N THR A 112 1.10 -2.07 5.14
CA THR A 112 1.74 -3.15 4.39
C THR A 112 1.01 -4.47 4.57
N LEU A 113 0.68 -4.85 5.81
CA LEU A 113 -0.06 -6.08 6.10
C LEU A 113 -1.47 -6.03 5.50
N LEU A 114 -2.17 -4.91 5.65
CA LEU A 114 -3.50 -4.71 5.07
C LEU A 114 -3.47 -4.80 3.55
N LEU A 115 -2.58 -4.07 2.88
CA LEU A 115 -2.50 -4.06 1.43
C LEU A 115 -2.00 -5.40 0.86
N THR A 116 -1.12 -6.11 1.58
CA THR A 116 -0.72 -7.48 1.22
C THR A 116 -1.92 -8.41 1.23
N ALA A 117 -2.73 -8.38 2.30
CA ALA A 117 -3.94 -9.19 2.39
C ALA A 117 -4.94 -8.85 1.27
N VAL A 118 -5.16 -7.56 1.02
CA VAL A 118 -6.06 -7.08 -0.07
C VAL A 118 -5.52 -7.46 -1.45
N ALA A 119 -4.21 -7.35 -1.68
CA ALA A 119 -3.60 -7.71 -2.96
C ALA A 119 -3.69 -9.22 -3.24
N LEU A 120 -3.43 -10.06 -2.25
CA LEU A 120 -3.56 -11.51 -2.37
C LEU A 120 -5.02 -11.94 -2.60
N LEU A 121 -5.94 -11.38 -1.82
CA LEU A 121 -7.37 -11.65 -2.01
C LEU A 121 -7.86 -11.11 -3.36
N GLY A 122 -7.42 -9.91 -3.75
CA GLY A 122 -7.72 -9.31 -5.04
C GLY A 122 -7.20 -10.17 -6.19
N LEU A 123 -5.96 -10.64 -6.12
CA LEU A 123 -5.39 -11.56 -7.10
C LEU A 123 -6.19 -12.86 -7.17
N PHE A 124 -6.55 -13.44 -6.02
CA PHE A 124 -7.36 -14.66 -5.97
C PHE A 124 -8.72 -14.47 -6.68
N LEU A 125 -9.49 -13.45 -6.31
CA LEU A 125 -10.76 -13.15 -6.95
C LEU A 125 -10.57 -12.88 -8.45
N TYR A 126 -9.55 -12.13 -8.81
CA TYR A 126 -9.26 -11.74 -10.19
C TYR A 126 -8.96 -12.96 -11.06
N THR A 127 -8.15 -13.90 -10.56
CA THR A 127 -7.82 -15.14 -11.27
C THR A 127 -9.01 -16.09 -11.37
N VAL A 128 -9.89 -16.16 -10.36
CA VAL A 128 -11.10 -16.99 -10.38
C VAL A 128 -12.10 -16.49 -11.43
N PHE A 129 -12.32 -15.17 -11.54
CA PHE A 129 -13.32 -14.60 -12.44
C PHE A 129 -12.79 -14.37 -13.86
N LEU A 130 -11.56 -13.87 -14.03
CA LEU A 130 -11.01 -13.49 -15.34
C LEU A 130 -9.99 -14.49 -15.90
N GLY A 131 -9.80 -15.62 -15.23
CA GLY A 131 -8.82 -16.62 -15.61
C GLY A 131 -7.41 -16.31 -15.12
N ASN A 132 -6.53 -17.29 -15.18
CA ASN A 132 -5.15 -17.20 -14.71
C ASN A 132 -4.15 -17.31 -15.85
N PRO A 133 -3.63 -16.20 -16.41
CA PRO A 133 -2.61 -16.22 -17.45
C PRO A 133 -1.17 -16.29 -16.90
N ILE A 134 -0.98 -16.38 -15.58
CA ILE A 134 0.34 -16.32 -14.93
C ILE A 134 1.12 -17.61 -15.19
N GLN A 135 2.26 -17.50 -15.87
CA GLN A 135 3.17 -18.63 -16.13
C GLN A 135 4.20 -18.80 -15.02
N ASP A 136 4.78 -17.70 -14.49
CA ASP A 136 5.69 -17.72 -13.34
C ASP A 136 5.02 -17.13 -12.09
N ALA A 137 4.28 -17.99 -11.36
CA ALA A 137 3.58 -17.58 -10.15
C ALA A 137 4.49 -17.07 -9.02
N PRO A 138 5.67 -17.67 -8.72
CA PRO A 138 6.58 -17.15 -7.71
C PRO A 138 7.09 -15.75 -8.03
N LEU A 139 7.46 -15.46 -9.27
CA LEU A 139 7.89 -14.14 -9.71
C LEU A 139 6.75 -13.12 -9.57
N PHE A 140 5.54 -13.50 -10.00
CA PHE A 140 4.37 -12.65 -9.94
C PHE A 140 4.02 -12.29 -8.49
N VAL A 141 3.97 -13.28 -7.59
CA VAL A 141 3.66 -13.06 -6.16
C VAL A 141 4.75 -12.22 -5.50
N ALA A 142 6.02 -12.46 -5.75
CA ALA A 142 7.10 -11.63 -5.23
C ALA A 142 6.96 -10.16 -5.67
N ASN A 143 6.64 -9.92 -6.94
CA ASN A 143 6.36 -8.59 -7.46
C ASN A 143 5.13 -7.94 -6.81
N LEU A 144 4.06 -8.72 -6.61
CA LEU A 144 2.83 -8.27 -5.94
C LEU A 144 3.11 -7.83 -4.50
N LEU A 145 3.90 -8.61 -3.75
CA LEU A 145 4.29 -8.30 -2.38
C LEU A 145 5.16 -7.03 -2.31
N LEU A 146 6.14 -6.90 -3.21
CA LEU A 146 6.95 -5.68 -3.31
C LEU A 146 6.10 -4.45 -3.67
N GLY A 147 5.10 -4.62 -4.53
CA GLY A 147 4.13 -3.58 -4.86
C GLY A 147 3.28 -3.17 -3.65
N ALA A 148 2.78 -4.14 -2.88
CA ALA A 148 2.01 -3.86 -1.67
C ALA A 148 2.85 -3.08 -0.63
N VAL A 149 4.11 -3.47 -0.40
CA VAL A 149 5.05 -2.74 0.46
C VAL A 149 5.26 -1.31 -0.05
N GLY A 150 5.51 -1.16 -1.34
CA GLY A 150 5.79 0.13 -1.96
C GLY A 150 4.59 1.08 -1.90
N PHE A 151 3.40 0.59 -2.22
CA PHE A 151 2.17 1.37 -2.09
C PHE A 151 1.90 1.76 -0.64
N ALA A 152 2.05 0.83 0.29
CA ALA A 152 1.86 1.08 1.71
C ALA A 152 2.81 2.17 2.22
N THR A 153 4.11 2.04 1.95
CA THR A 153 5.13 2.98 2.45
C THR A 153 4.96 4.37 1.83
N THR A 154 4.82 4.45 0.51
CA THR A 154 4.66 5.71 -0.22
C THR A 154 3.39 6.44 0.20
N LEU A 155 2.25 5.75 0.19
CA LEU A 155 0.98 6.38 0.55
C LEU A 155 0.89 6.74 2.03
N THR A 156 1.53 5.98 2.92
CA THR A 156 1.58 6.32 4.35
C THR A 156 2.35 7.62 4.57
N LEU A 157 3.51 7.80 3.91
CA LEU A 157 4.26 9.05 3.95
C LEU A 157 3.42 10.23 3.43
N VAL A 158 2.83 10.07 2.25
CA VAL A 158 2.02 11.13 1.61
C VAL A 158 0.77 11.46 2.45
N SER A 159 0.13 10.45 3.05
CA SER A 159 -1.01 10.64 3.96
C SER A 159 -0.61 11.43 5.21
N GLY A 160 0.60 11.18 5.74
CA GLY A 160 1.16 11.96 6.85
C GLY A 160 1.39 13.44 6.50
N ILE A 161 1.92 13.71 5.30
CA ILE A 161 2.09 15.07 4.78
C ILE A 161 0.72 15.75 4.56
N ALA A 162 -0.22 15.06 3.93
CA ALA A 162 -1.55 15.57 3.64
C ALA A 162 -2.35 15.89 4.91
N ALA A 163 -2.18 15.09 5.98
CA ALA A 163 -2.84 15.32 7.26
C ALA A 163 -2.37 16.62 7.97
N LYS A 164 -1.15 17.08 7.68
CA LYS A 164 -0.60 18.33 8.22
C LYS A 164 -0.99 19.56 7.41
N ALA A 165 -1.17 19.42 6.11
CA ALA A 165 -1.48 20.56 5.23
C ALA A 165 -2.86 21.17 5.49
N GLY A 166 -3.73 20.50 6.26
CA GLY A 166 -5.09 20.98 6.54
C GLY A 166 -6.01 20.90 5.32
N GLY A 167 -7.26 21.29 5.48
CA GLY A 167 -8.20 21.32 4.36
C GLY A 167 -8.56 19.96 3.77
N ASN A 168 -8.54 19.82 2.44
CA ASN A 168 -8.95 18.58 1.75
C ASN A 168 -7.79 17.58 1.63
N GLY A 169 -7.37 16.98 2.75
CA GLY A 169 -6.22 16.06 2.81
C GLY A 169 -6.33 14.86 1.86
N ALA A 170 -7.54 14.35 1.58
CA ALA A 170 -7.75 13.25 0.65
C ALA A 170 -7.35 13.62 -0.79
N THR A 171 -7.74 14.81 -1.23
CA THR A 171 -7.37 15.33 -2.55
C THR A 171 -5.86 15.57 -2.64
N LEU A 172 -5.26 16.15 -1.60
CA LEU A 172 -3.82 16.39 -1.55
C LEU A 172 -3.04 15.08 -1.57
N MET A 173 -3.51 14.06 -0.85
CA MET A 173 -2.92 12.72 -0.88
C MET A 173 -2.95 12.11 -2.27
N ALA A 174 -4.05 12.24 -3.01
CA ALA A 174 -4.14 11.72 -4.37
C ALA A 174 -3.21 12.48 -5.33
N ILE A 175 -3.17 13.82 -5.23
CA ILE A 175 -2.32 14.68 -6.09
C ILE A 175 -0.82 14.40 -5.86
N LEU A 176 -0.39 14.25 -4.61
CA LEU A 176 1.02 13.98 -4.28
C LEU A 176 1.39 12.50 -4.47
N GLY A 177 0.47 11.59 -4.16
CA GLY A 177 0.72 10.15 -4.21
C GLY A 177 0.84 9.63 -5.63
N PHE A 178 -0.04 10.07 -6.54
CA PHE A 178 -0.07 9.54 -7.89
C PHE A 178 1.26 9.69 -8.64
N PRO A 179 1.90 10.87 -8.71
CA PRO A 179 3.20 11.01 -9.38
C PRO A 179 4.32 10.15 -8.78
N LEU A 180 4.31 9.96 -7.45
CA LEU A 180 5.30 9.13 -6.76
C LEU A 180 5.12 7.64 -7.06
N MET A 181 3.89 7.22 -7.35
CA MET A 181 3.58 5.82 -7.65
C MET A 181 3.83 5.45 -9.12
N VAL A 182 3.83 6.40 -10.05
CA VAL A 182 4.02 6.14 -11.49
C VAL A 182 5.31 5.36 -11.79
N PRO A 183 6.51 5.76 -11.35
CA PRO A 183 7.73 5.01 -11.64
C PRO A 183 7.70 3.60 -11.04
N MET A 184 7.10 3.43 -9.87
CA MET A 184 6.92 2.11 -9.26
C MET A 184 5.96 1.24 -10.06
N LEU A 185 4.82 1.79 -10.50
CA LEU A 185 3.85 1.09 -11.34
C LEU A 185 4.47 0.60 -12.66
N LEU A 186 5.31 1.42 -13.31
CA LEU A 186 6.00 1.03 -14.53
C LEU A 186 6.86 -0.23 -14.32
N LEU A 187 7.60 -0.30 -13.21
CA LEU A 187 8.41 -1.47 -12.87
C LEU A 187 7.54 -2.68 -12.52
N LEU A 188 6.48 -2.48 -11.74
CA LEU A 188 5.54 -3.53 -11.35
C LEU A 188 4.86 -4.14 -12.57
N ILE A 189 4.38 -3.33 -13.50
CA ILE A 189 3.73 -3.78 -14.74
C ILE A 189 4.74 -4.53 -15.63
N LYS A 190 5.99 -4.05 -15.72
CA LYS A 190 7.05 -4.70 -16.49
C LYS A 190 7.39 -6.09 -15.95
N VAL A 191 7.61 -6.21 -14.64
CA VAL A 191 7.91 -7.50 -13.99
C VAL A 191 6.73 -8.46 -14.08
N SER A 192 5.51 -7.96 -13.85
CA SER A 192 4.29 -8.76 -14.01
C SER A 192 4.14 -9.28 -15.44
N LYS A 193 4.40 -8.44 -16.46
CA LYS A 193 4.39 -8.86 -17.85
C LYS A 193 5.35 -10.01 -18.09
N ASN A 194 6.59 -9.90 -17.61
CA ASN A 194 7.58 -10.98 -17.76
C ASN A 194 7.09 -12.29 -17.09
N ALA A 195 6.43 -12.19 -15.94
CA ALA A 195 5.85 -13.35 -15.24
C ALA A 195 4.65 -13.97 -15.98
N LEU A 196 3.87 -13.13 -16.70
CA LEU A 196 2.77 -13.59 -17.54
C LEU A 196 3.27 -14.29 -18.79
N ASP A 197 4.33 -13.75 -19.41
CA ASP A 197 4.93 -14.27 -20.64
C ASP A 197 5.88 -15.47 -20.38
N GLY A 198 6.12 -15.85 -19.12
CA GLY A 198 7.03 -16.94 -18.73
C GLY A 198 8.49 -16.69 -19.11
N LEU A 199 8.92 -15.43 -19.17
CA LEU A 199 10.29 -15.06 -19.57
C LEU A 199 11.29 -15.38 -18.44
N ASP A 200 12.57 -15.49 -18.80
CA ASP A 200 13.65 -15.73 -17.84
C ASP A 200 13.62 -14.68 -16.71
N ARG A 201 13.69 -15.17 -15.48
CA ARG A 201 13.72 -14.34 -14.26
C ARG A 201 14.88 -13.36 -14.24
N GLY A 202 15.99 -13.67 -14.89
CA GLY A 202 17.14 -12.77 -15.06
C GLY A 202 16.76 -11.42 -15.63
N LEU A 203 15.79 -11.36 -16.56
CA LEU A 203 15.30 -10.12 -17.18
C LEU A 203 14.53 -9.23 -16.18
N SER A 204 13.99 -9.81 -15.13
CA SER A 204 13.21 -9.11 -14.09
C SER A 204 14.06 -8.71 -12.89
N GLN A 205 15.24 -9.32 -12.71
CA GLN A 205 16.08 -9.13 -11.52
C GLN A 205 16.44 -7.66 -11.28
N GLN A 206 16.89 -6.95 -12.31
CA GLN A 206 17.22 -5.53 -12.17
C GLN A 206 16.00 -4.69 -11.78
N SER A 207 14.83 -4.96 -12.34
CA SER A 207 13.60 -4.25 -12.02
C SER A 207 13.14 -4.53 -10.59
N LEU A 208 13.26 -5.78 -10.11
CA LEU A 208 12.97 -6.14 -8.71
C LEU A 208 13.93 -5.47 -7.74
N LEU A 209 15.23 -5.44 -8.04
CA LEU A 209 16.23 -4.74 -7.22
C LEU A 209 15.95 -3.24 -7.17
N THR A 210 15.55 -2.64 -8.30
CA THR A 210 15.17 -1.23 -8.35
C THR A 210 13.91 -0.97 -7.52
N LEU A 211 12.90 -1.85 -7.59
CA LEU A 211 11.70 -1.76 -6.72
C LEU A 211 12.06 -1.86 -5.24
N LEU A 212 12.93 -2.80 -4.89
CA LEU A 212 13.40 -2.96 -3.51
C LEU A 212 14.14 -1.70 -3.04
N ALA A 213 15.04 -1.16 -3.87
CA ALA A 213 15.76 0.08 -3.57
C ALA A 213 14.82 1.27 -3.40
N LEU A 214 13.82 1.43 -4.26
CA LEU A 214 12.79 2.48 -4.13
C LEU A 214 12.01 2.33 -2.81
N ASN A 215 11.59 1.12 -2.46
CA ASN A 215 10.90 0.87 -1.20
C ASN A 215 11.76 1.22 0.02
N MET A 216 13.05 0.88 -0.02
CA MET A 216 14.00 1.22 1.04
C MET A 216 14.23 2.72 1.15
N ILE A 217 14.38 3.42 0.01
CA ILE A 217 14.56 4.88 -0.02
C ILE A 217 13.33 5.57 0.56
N VAL A 218 12.12 5.21 0.13
CA VAL A 218 10.88 5.80 0.63
C VAL A 218 10.71 5.49 2.12
N GLY A 219 10.98 4.27 2.56
CA GLY A 219 10.94 3.89 3.97
C GLY A 219 11.93 4.69 4.84
N ALA A 220 13.18 4.80 4.40
CA ALA A 220 14.22 5.58 5.07
C ALA A 220 13.86 7.08 5.12
N THR A 221 13.43 7.63 3.99
CA THR A 221 12.97 9.03 3.89
C THR A 221 11.82 9.30 4.86
N SER A 222 10.85 8.39 4.93
CA SER A 222 9.72 8.51 5.85
C SER A 222 10.18 8.50 7.31
N TYR A 223 11.10 7.61 7.67
CA TYR A 223 11.63 7.52 9.02
C TYR A 223 12.36 8.80 9.44
N VAL A 224 13.14 9.40 8.53
CA VAL A 224 13.92 10.62 8.80
C VAL A 224 13.06 11.88 8.76
N LEU A 225 12.15 12.02 7.79
CA LEU A 225 11.35 13.24 7.60
C LEU A 225 10.15 13.33 8.56
N PHE A 226 9.55 12.22 8.94
CA PHE A 226 8.33 12.24 9.74
C PHE A 226 8.45 12.97 11.09
N PRO A 227 9.56 12.89 11.84
CA PRO A 227 9.74 13.68 13.07
C PRO A 227 9.67 15.20 12.85
N PHE A 228 10.14 15.69 11.71
CA PHE A 228 10.05 17.11 11.35
C PHE A 228 8.63 17.51 10.98
N LEU A 229 7.95 16.67 10.21
CA LEU A 229 6.54 16.84 9.90
C LEU A 229 5.67 16.78 11.16
N TRP A 230 6.04 15.97 12.14
CA TRP A 230 5.25 15.76 13.35
C TRP A 230 5.36 16.94 14.34
N ARG A 231 6.52 17.60 14.43
CA ARG A 231 6.80 18.68 15.40
C ARG A 231 6.54 20.10 14.87
N GLY A 232 6.45 20.31 13.56
CA GLY A 232 6.08 21.55 12.91
C GLY A 232 4.55 21.67 12.81
#